data_ef24bab46db3b99dac25bc9fe3b335d6
#
_entry.id   ef24bab46db3b99dac25bc9fe3b335d6
#
_cell.length_a   1.000
_cell.length_b   1.000
_cell.length_c   1.000
_cell.angle_alpha   90.00
_cell.angle_beta   90.00
_cell.angle_gamma   90.00
#
_symmetry.space_group_name_H-M   'P 1'
#
loop_
_entity.id
_entity.type
_entity.pdbx_description
1 polymer ?
#
loop_
_entity_poly.entity_id
_entity_poly.type
_entity_poly.pdbx_seq_one_letter_code
_entity_poly.pdbx_strand_id
1 'polypeptide(L)'
;MIKNNRQSGLDRRRTGVDFDLQPTLKGDLIELRPLGPQDFDALFAAASDPKIWKQHPESDRYQREVFQRFFDGALESKGAFAIIERKSGRIIGSSRYCNLDLANREVEVGWTFLEREFWGGIYNRELKQLMLEHAFRFVDRVVFVVGEQNFRSQKALAKIGASFLKKTQLPGDDGTIKTNLVFAITAKSYRSVVPAAQH
;
A
#
# COMPACT_ATOMS: atom_id res chain seq x y z
N MET A 1 -44.89 25.40 -27.21
CA MET A 1 -44.47 24.08 -26.74
C MET A 1 -43.07 24.18 -26.18
N ILE A 2 -42.96 24.21 -24.88
CA ILE A 2 -41.69 24.39 -24.16
C ILE A 2 -41.22 23.01 -23.76
N LYS A 3 -40.08 22.56 -24.30
CA LYS A 3 -39.42 21.30 -23.87
C LYS A 3 -38.52 21.60 -22.69
N ASN A 4 -38.97 21.15 -21.51
CA ASN A 4 -38.14 21.12 -20.31
C ASN A 4 -37.02 20.09 -20.47
N ASN A 5 -35.79 20.57 -20.54
CA ASN A 5 -34.58 19.75 -20.45
C ASN A 5 -34.13 19.76 -18.99
N ARG A 6 -34.54 18.75 -18.21
CA ARG A 6 -34.00 18.51 -16.89
C ARG A 6 -32.64 17.83 -17.06
N GLN A 7 -31.58 18.62 -17.08
CA GLN A 7 -30.23 18.13 -16.89
C GLN A 7 -30.10 17.64 -15.43
N SER A 8 -29.88 16.34 -15.29
CA SER A 8 -29.53 15.70 -14.06
C SER A 8 -28.24 16.32 -13.50
N GLY A 9 -28.36 17.03 -12.37
CA GLY A 9 -27.23 17.58 -11.64
C GLY A 9 -26.39 16.45 -11.05
N LEU A 10 -25.37 16.03 -11.76
CA LEU A 10 -24.25 15.29 -11.19
C LEU A 10 -23.56 16.19 -10.16
N ASP A 11 -23.49 15.71 -8.93
CA ASP A 11 -22.93 16.40 -7.77
C ASP A 11 -21.45 16.75 -7.99
N ARG A 12 -21.20 17.98 -8.48
CA ARG A 12 -19.87 18.54 -8.74
C ARG A 12 -19.15 19.03 -7.49
N ARG A 13 -19.49 18.56 -6.29
CA ARG A 13 -19.01 19.12 -5.04
C ARG A 13 -17.97 18.27 -4.30
N ARG A 14 -17.13 17.48 -5.01
CA ARG A 14 -15.96 16.79 -4.41
C ARG A 14 -14.71 16.83 -5.28
N THR A 15 -14.53 17.85 -6.12
CA THR A 15 -13.35 18.00 -6.96
C THR A 15 -12.54 19.21 -6.50
N GLY A 16 -11.48 18.99 -5.75
CA GLY A 16 -10.59 20.05 -5.35
C GLY A 16 -9.54 19.69 -4.29
N VAL A 17 -9.47 18.41 -3.88
CA VAL A 17 -8.41 17.96 -2.98
C VAL A 17 -7.58 16.93 -3.71
N ASP A 18 -6.33 17.30 -4.03
CA ASP A 18 -5.37 16.39 -4.64
C ASP A 18 -5.06 15.24 -3.66
N PHE A 19 -5.01 14.00 -4.17
CA PHE A 19 -4.59 12.86 -3.37
C PHE A 19 -3.11 13.02 -2.99
N ASP A 20 -2.84 13.32 -1.72
CA ASP A 20 -1.49 13.33 -1.21
C ASP A 20 -0.99 11.87 -1.08
N LEU A 21 -0.04 11.50 -1.94
CA LEU A 21 0.56 10.16 -1.97
C LEU A 21 1.59 9.94 -0.85
N GLN A 22 2.02 10.98 -0.15
CA GLN A 22 3.04 10.90 0.91
C GLN A 22 2.68 11.71 2.17
N PRO A 23 1.45 11.57 2.71
CA PRO A 23 1.12 12.24 3.97
C PRO A 23 1.92 11.63 5.13
N THR A 24 2.05 12.34 6.23
CA THR A 24 2.43 11.73 7.51
C THR A 24 1.18 11.16 8.17
N LEU A 25 1.17 9.84 8.40
CA LEU A 25 0.07 9.12 9.04
C LEU A 25 0.54 8.59 10.40
N LYS A 26 -0.21 8.87 11.46
CA LYS A 26 0.16 8.48 12.82
C LYS A 26 -0.90 7.56 13.42
N GLY A 27 -0.45 6.39 13.85
CA GLY A 27 -1.21 5.43 14.63
C GLY A 27 -0.71 5.34 16.07
N ASP A 28 -1.15 4.32 16.78
CA ASP A 28 -0.70 4.07 18.16
C ASP A 28 0.69 3.41 18.20
N LEU A 29 0.95 2.47 17.29
CA LEU A 29 2.17 1.67 17.25
C LEU A 29 3.19 2.21 16.25
N ILE A 30 2.73 2.77 15.12
CA ILE A 30 3.59 3.21 14.03
C ILE A 30 3.25 4.62 13.55
N GLU A 31 4.26 5.22 12.92
CA GLU A 31 4.12 6.40 12.11
C GLU A 31 4.62 6.09 10.68
N LEU A 32 3.86 6.51 9.68
CA LEU A 32 4.29 6.52 8.29
C LEU A 32 4.66 7.95 7.94
N ARG A 33 5.86 8.15 7.43
CA ARG A 33 6.27 9.43 6.83
C ARG A 33 6.84 9.22 5.43
N PRO A 34 6.90 10.25 4.59
CA PRO A 34 7.59 10.17 3.32
C PRO A 34 8.98 9.55 3.46
N LEU A 35 9.30 8.61 2.57
CA LEU A 35 10.65 8.04 2.48
C LEU A 35 11.60 9.08 1.88
N GLY A 36 12.74 9.28 2.52
CA GLY A 36 13.78 10.19 2.06
C GLY A 36 15.09 9.49 1.72
N PRO A 37 15.99 10.14 0.93
CA PRO A 37 17.28 9.55 0.56
C PRO A 37 18.15 9.14 1.75
N GLN A 38 18.04 9.85 2.86
CA GLN A 38 18.78 9.58 4.11
C GLN A 38 18.35 8.28 4.82
N ASP A 39 17.24 7.66 4.41
CA ASP A 39 16.68 6.49 5.08
C ASP A 39 17.28 5.17 4.59
N PHE A 40 18.13 5.20 3.58
CA PHE A 40 18.62 4.00 2.90
C PHE A 40 19.19 2.96 3.88
N ASP A 41 20.17 3.35 4.68
CA ASP A 41 20.87 2.39 5.56
C ASP A 41 19.95 1.82 6.65
N ALA A 42 19.10 2.65 7.24
CA ALA A 42 18.14 2.21 8.25
C ALA A 42 17.07 1.27 7.64
N LEU A 43 16.58 1.60 6.45
CA LEU A 43 15.58 0.78 5.76
C LEU A 43 16.20 -0.53 5.23
N PHE A 44 17.43 -0.48 4.74
CA PHE A 44 18.17 -1.69 4.34
C PHE A 44 18.40 -2.62 5.53
N ALA A 45 18.78 -2.10 6.70
CA ALA A 45 18.93 -2.90 7.92
C ALA A 45 17.64 -3.66 8.24
N ALA A 46 16.47 -3.00 8.17
CA ALA A 46 15.16 -3.65 8.37
C ALA A 46 14.82 -4.69 7.29
N ALA A 47 15.40 -4.57 6.08
CA ALA A 47 15.15 -5.44 4.93
C ALA A 47 16.14 -6.60 4.78
N SER A 48 17.24 -6.62 5.55
CA SER A 48 18.40 -7.50 5.34
C SER A 48 18.17 -8.98 5.68
N ASP A 49 17.08 -9.32 6.38
CA ASP A 49 16.76 -10.72 6.67
C ASP A 49 16.17 -11.41 5.42
N PRO A 50 16.86 -12.42 4.82
CA PRO A 50 16.38 -13.11 3.62
C PRO A 50 15.02 -13.79 3.81
N LYS A 51 14.63 -14.10 5.04
CA LYS A 51 13.31 -14.70 5.32
C LYS A 51 12.14 -13.75 5.03
N ILE A 52 12.39 -12.44 4.99
CA ILE A 52 11.37 -11.44 4.58
C ILE A 52 10.94 -11.70 3.15
N TRP A 53 11.89 -12.02 2.27
CA TRP A 53 11.72 -12.09 0.84
C TRP A 53 11.45 -13.50 0.30
N LYS A 54 11.54 -14.55 1.13
CA LYS A 54 11.44 -15.96 0.72
C LYS A 54 10.22 -16.30 -0.16
N GLN A 55 9.09 -15.62 0.03
CA GLN A 55 7.87 -15.83 -0.75
C GLN A 55 7.59 -14.67 -1.72
N HIS A 56 8.50 -13.72 -1.82
CA HIS A 56 8.37 -12.58 -2.73
C HIS A 56 8.88 -12.98 -4.11
N PRO A 57 8.29 -12.50 -5.23
CA PRO A 57 8.82 -12.72 -6.57
C PRO A 57 10.30 -12.32 -6.73
N GLU A 58 10.71 -11.25 -6.06
CA GLU A 58 12.09 -10.78 -5.96
C GLU A 58 12.67 -11.22 -4.61
N SER A 59 13.17 -12.45 -4.53
CA SER A 59 13.59 -13.08 -3.27
C SER A 59 14.98 -12.65 -2.78
N ASP A 60 15.72 -11.91 -3.57
CA ASP A 60 17.11 -11.48 -3.35
C ASP A 60 17.23 -10.03 -2.83
N ARG A 61 16.14 -9.34 -2.54
CA ARG A 61 16.12 -7.96 -2.01
C ARG A 61 16.81 -7.76 -0.66
N TYR A 62 17.25 -8.82 0.00
CA TYR A 62 18.14 -8.73 1.18
C TYR A 62 19.58 -8.39 0.82
N GLN A 63 19.95 -8.46 -0.46
CA GLN A 63 21.26 -8.06 -0.97
C GLN A 63 21.28 -6.54 -1.24
N ARG A 64 22.35 -5.87 -0.81
CA ARG A 64 22.42 -4.40 -0.82
C ARG A 64 22.23 -3.79 -2.21
N GLU A 65 22.85 -4.37 -3.24
CA GLU A 65 22.78 -3.87 -4.61
C GLU A 65 21.38 -4.05 -5.21
N VAL A 66 20.70 -5.14 -4.86
CA VAL A 66 19.31 -5.40 -5.27
C VAL A 66 18.37 -4.44 -4.53
N PHE A 67 18.61 -4.25 -3.23
CA PHE A 67 17.82 -3.33 -2.43
C PHE A 67 17.99 -1.88 -2.87
N GLN A 68 19.17 -1.49 -3.37
CA GLN A 68 19.39 -0.14 -3.91
C GLN A 68 18.39 0.16 -5.03
N ARG A 69 18.22 -0.75 -6.01
CA ARG A 69 17.24 -0.55 -7.09
C ARG A 69 15.80 -0.45 -6.58
N PHE A 70 15.46 -1.27 -5.58
CA PHE A 70 14.14 -1.18 -4.92
C PHE A 70 13.95 0.19 -4.26
N PHE A 71 14.97 0.69 -3.57
CA PHE A 71 14.95 1.96 -2.86
C PHE A 71 14.87 3.16 -3.83
N ASP A 72 15.66 3.13 -4.91
CA ASP A 72 15.65 4.17 -5.92
C ASP A 72 14.26 4.28 -6.57
N GLY A 73 13.68 3.15 -6.98
CA GLY A 73 12.31 3.11 -7.48
C GLY A 73 11.26 3.52 -6.43
N ALA A 74 11.57 3.37 -5.13
CA ALA A 74 10.71 3.87 -4.07
C ALA A 74 10.72 5.40 -4.02
N LEU A 75 11.90 6.02 -4.10
CA LEU A 75 12.03 7.48 -4.13
C LEU A 75 11.39 8.09 -5.39
N GLU A 76 11.65 7.49 -6.55
CA GLU A 76 11.10 7.94 -7.84
C GLU A 76 9.56 7.90 -7.87
N SER A 77 8.96 6.93 -7.19
CA SER A 77 7.51 6.77 -7.16
C SER A 77 6.77 7.93 -6.49
N LYS A 78 7.45 8.71 -5.65
CA LYS A 78 6.86 9.79 -4.81
C LYS A 78 5.61 9.35 -4.04
N GLY A 79 5.54 8.06 -3.67
CA GLY A 79 4.43 7.47 -2.93
C GLY A 79 4.89 6.54 -1.81
N ALA A 80 6.22 6.41 -1.61
CA ALA A 80 6.79 5.48 -0.64
C ALA A 80 6.91 6.10 0.75
N PHE A 81 6.71 5.24 1.77
CA PHE A 81 6.80 5.58 3.18
C PHE A 81 7.91 4.81 3.88
N ALA A 82 8.60 5.47 4.80
CA ALA A 82 9.26 4.82 5.91
C ALA A 82 8.22 4.52 7.00
N ILE A 83 8.20 3.28 7.48
CA ILE A 83 7.36 2.86 8.60
C ILE A 83 8.21 2.88 9.86
N ILE A 84 7.86 3.72 10.81
CA ILE A 84 8.60 3.95 12.04
C ILE A 84 7.83 3.34 13.21
N GLU A 85 8.49 2.49 14.00
CA GLU A 85 7.92 2.04 15.26
C GLU A 85 8.02 3.16 16.28
N ARG A 86 6.89 3.59 16.84
CA ARG A 86 6.83 4.78 17.70
C ARG A 86 7.55 4.62 19.02
N LYS A 87 7.65 3.40 19.54
CA LYS A 87 8.29 3.13 20.83
C LYS A 87 9.82 3.30 20.75
N SER A 88 10.43 2.83 19.68
CA SER A 88 11.89 2.86 19.50
C SER A 88 12.37 3.99 18.60
N GLY A 89 11.49 4.57 17.78
CA GLY A 89 11.85 5.54 16.73
C GLY A 89 12.55 4.90 15.53
N ARG A 90 12.65 3.57 15.46
CA ARG A 90 13.34 2.85 14.37
C ARG A 90 12.46 2.74 13.14
N ILE A 91 13.09 2.79 11.96
CA ILE A 91 12.47 2.35 10.71
C ILE A 91 12.39 0.82 10.74
N ILE A 92 11.18 0.27 10.58
CA ILE A 92 10.89 -1.16 10.65
C ILE A 92 10.38 -1.74 9.33
N GLY A 93 10.27 -0.93 8.30
CA GLY A 93 9.77 -1.36 6.99
C GLY A 93 9.36 -0.22 6.08
N SER A 94 8.71 -0.59 4.98
CA SER A 94 8.20 0.36 3.98
C SER A 94 6.88 -0.12 3.40
N SER A 95 6.12 0.81 2.84
CA SER A 95 4.95 0.57 2.00
C SER A 95 4.83 1.72 1.00
N ARG A 96 3.95 1.58 -0.02
CA ARG A 96 3.87 2.56 -1.09
C ARG A 96 2.46 2.69 -1.61
N TYR A 97 2.03 3.93 -1.91
CA TYR A 97 0.98 4.20 -2.89
C TYR A 97 1.60 4.30 -4.28
N CYS A 98 0.92 3.76 -5.28
CA CYS A 98 1.31 3.87 -6.67
C CYS A 98 0.09 3.68 -7.58
N ASN A 99 0.29 3.84 -8.89
CA ASN A 99 -0.73 3.59 -9.90
C ASN A 99 -2.08 4.27 -9.57
N LEU A 100 -2.01 5.54 -9.13
CA LEU A 100 -3.21 6.33 -8.87
C LEU A 100 -3.99 6.56 -10.17
N ASP A 101 -5.22 6.08 -10.21
CA ASP A 101 -6.17 6.26 -11.31
C ASP A 101 -7.36 7.08 -10.80
N LEU A 102 -7.30 8.38 -11.00
CA LEU A 102 -8.38 9.29 -10.58
C LEU A 102 -9.66 9.09 -11.39
N ALA A 103 -9.57 8.65 -12.65
CA ALA A 103 -10.74 8.41 -13.49
C ALA A 103 -11.55 7.22 -12.96
N ASN A 104 -10.89 6.15 -12.53
CA ASN A 104 -11.51 4.97 -11.91
C ASN A 104 -11.58 5.05 -10.39
N ARG A 105 -11.11 6.14 -9.79
CA ARG A 105 -11.07 6.37 -8.34
C ARG A 105 -10.42 5.20 -7.60
N GLU A 106 -9.22 4.83 -8.06
CA GLU A 106 -8.47 3.67 -7.59
C GLU A 106 -7.02 4.04 -7.31
N VAL A 107 -6.40 3.41 -6.31
CA VAL A 107 -4.97 3.49 -6.02
C VAL A 107 -4.45 2.10 -5.63
N GLU A 108 -3.22 1.79 -5.98
CA GLU A 108 -2.54 0.59 -5.52
C GLU A 108 -1.77 0.85 -4.22
N VAL A 109 -1.86 -0.10 -3.28
CA VAL A 109 -0.97 -0.19 -2.11
C VAL A 109 -0.09 -1.42 -2.27
N GLY A 110 1.22 -1.20 -2.40
CA GLY A 110 2.16 -2.28 -2.66
C GLY A 110 3.52 -2.09 -1.99
N TRP A 111 4.47 -2.94 -2.41
CA TRP A 111 5.86 -2.95 -1.94
C TRP A 111 6.01 -2.95 -0.41
N THR A 112 5.04 -3.56 0.29
CA THR A 112 4.99 -3.59 1.75
C THR A 112 5.90 -4.68 2.30
N PHE A 113 6.82 -4.31 3.16
CA PHE A 113 7.50 -5.24 4.05
C PHE A 113 7.65 -4.66 5.44
N LEU A 114 7.77 -5.54 6.42
CA LEU A 114 8.12 -5.22 7.80
C LEU A 114 9.24 -6.15 8.24
N GLU A 115 10.11 -5.67 9.09
CA GLU A 115 11.09 -6.47 9.83
C GLU A 115 10.36 -7.63 10.56
N ARG A 116 10.99 -8.80 10.62
CA ARG A 116 10.30 -10.03 11.05
C ARG A 116 9.73 -10.00 12.46
N GLU A 117 10.38 -9.31 13.38
CA GLU A 117 9.88 -9.19 14.75
C GLU A 117 8.52 -8.50 14.84
N PHE A 118 8.15 -7.70 13.82
CA PHE A 118 6.88 -6.99 13.71
C PHE A 118 5.82 -7.75 12.89
N TRP A 119 6.08 -9.01 12.53
CA TRP A 119 5.07 -9.83 11.88
C TRP A 119 4.01 -10.32 12.88
N GLY A 120 2.93 -10.89 12.37
CA GLY A 120 1.93 -11.59 13.18
C GLY A 120 0.68 -10.81 13.52
N GLY A 121 0.57 -9.52 13.12
CA GLY A 121 -0.77 -8.99 13.16
C GLY A 121 -0.96 -7.50 13.45
N ILE A 122 -0.61 -7.00 14.62
CA ILE A 122 -1.03 -5.65 15.04
C ILE A 122 -0.38 -4.54 14.21
N TYR A 123 0.92 -4.63 13.96
CA TYR A 123 1.65 -3.62 13.18
C TYR A 123 1.18 -3.55 11.73
N ASN A 124 1.07 -4.70 11.05
CA ASN A 124 0.57 -4.71 9.67
C ASN A 124 -0.91 -4.33 9.57
N ARG A 125 -1.70 -4.62 10.61
CA ARG A 125 -3.11 -4.19 10.67
C ARG A 125 -3.19 -2.68 10.75
N GLU A 126 -2.46 -2.06 11.67
CA GLU A 126 -2.45 -0.60 11.83
C GLU A 126 -1.91 0.09 10.58
N LEU A 127 -0.81 -0.44 9.98
CA LEU A 127 -0.29 0.02 8.70
C LEU A 127 -1.37 0.08 7.62
N LYS A 128 -2.08 -1.04 7.42
CA LYS A 128 -3.14 -1.11 6.40
C LYS A 128 -4.32 -0.22 6.75
N GLN A 129 -4.69 -0.12 8.02
CA GLN A 129 -5.75 0.77 8.48
C GLN A 129 -5.41 2.23 8.13
N LEU A 130 -4.25 2.73 8.54
CA LEU A 130 -3.81 4.10 8.27
C LEU A 130 -3.82 4.43 6.77
N MET A 131 -3.26 3.53 5.96
CA MET A 131 -3.23 3.73 4.51
C MET A 131 -4.62 3.67 3.87
N LEU A 132 -5.48 2.73 4.27
CA LEU A 132 -6.83 2.61 3.73
C LEU A 132 -7.72 3.79 4.14
N GLU A 133 -7.66 4.22 5.41
CA GLU A 133 -8.42 5.37 5.89
C GLU A 133 -8.04 6.66 5.17
N HIS A 134 -6.74 6.86 4.92
CA HIS A 134 -6.29 7.98 4.10
C HIS A 134 -6.80 7.86 2.67
N ALA A 135 -6.57 6.71 2.00
CA ALA A 135 -6.94 6.52 0.60
C ALA A 135 -8.44 6.71 0.36
N PHE A 136 -9.30 6.16 1.23
CA PHE A 136 -10.76 6.23 1.07
C PHE A 136 -11.37 7.63 1.29
N ARG A 137 -10.56 8.62 1.58
CA ARG A 137 -10.97 10.04 1.51
C ARG A 137 -11.01 10.54 0.07
N PHE A 138 -10.30 9.90 -0.86
CA PHE A 138 -10.06 10.35 -2.22
C PHE A 138 -10.51 9.36 -3.28
N VAL A 139 -10.36 8.06 -3.01
CA VAL A 139 -10.68 6.99 -3.96
C VAL A 139 -11.74 6.05 -3.39
N ASP A 140 -12.38 5.27 -4.28
CA ASP A 140 -13.43 4.32 -3.88
C ASP A 140 -12.90 2.89 -3.77
N ARG A 141 -11.70 2.63 -4.33
CA ARG A 141 -11.08 1.30 -4.36
C ARG A 141 -9.58 1.38 -4.13
N VAL A 142 -9.09 0.47 -3.31
CA VAL A 142 -7.65 0.21 -3.14
C VAL A 142 -7.37 -1.19 -3.65
N VAL A 143 -6.35 -1.31 -4.52
CA VAL A 143 -5.89 -2.58 -5.07
C VAL A 143 -4.54 -2.99 -4.49
N PHE A 144 -4.27 -4.29 -4.54
CA PHE A 144 -3.04 -4.91 -4.09
C PHE A 144 -2.61 -5.94 -5.11
N VAL A 145 -1.36 -5.87 -5.57
CA VAL A 145 -0.77 -6.85 -6.48
C VAL A 145 0.21 -7.71 -5.69
N VAL A 146 0.00 -9.02 -5.71
CA VAL A 146 0.74 -9.97 -4.87
C VAL A 146 1.18 -11.16 -5.71
N GLY A 147 2.44 -11.55 -5.62
CA GLY A 147 2.94 -12.76 -6.28
C GLY A 147 2.11 -14.00 -5.94
N GLU A 148 1.82 -14.85 -6.92
CA GLU A 148 0.97 -16.03 -6.76
C GLU A 148 1.47 -16.97 -5.65
N GLN A 149 2.78 -17.04 -5.42
CA GLN A 149 3.38 -17.87 -4.37
C GLN A 149 3.54 -17.14 -3.02
N ASN A 150 3.14 -15.87 -2.93
CA ASN A 150 3.25 -15.11 -1.68
C ASN A 150 2.03 -15.32 -0.78
N PHE A 151 1.86 -16.53 -0.26
CA PHE A 151 0.73 -16.93 0.58
C PHE A 151 0.62 -16.10 1.87
N ARG A 152 1.75 -15.62 2.40
CA ARG A 152 1.75 -14.73 3.57
C ARG A 152 1.02 -13.44 3.29
N SER A 153 1.34 -12.76 2.19
CA SER A 153 0.66 -11.53 1.78
C SER A 153 -0.81 -11.76 1.46
N GLN A 154 -1.14 -12.84 0.77
CA GLN A 154 -2.54 -13.21 0.47
C GLN A 154 -3.36 -13.39 1.76
N LYS A 155 -2.81 -14.12 2.76
CA LYS A 155 -3.47 -14.27 4.07
C LYS A 155 -3.62 -12.94 4.81
N ALA A 156 -2.63 -12.04 4.69
CA ALA A 156 -2.72 -10.72 5.31
C ALA A 156 -3.82 -9.85 4.67
N LEU A 157 -3.97 -9.92 3.34
CA LEU A 157 -5.04 -9.22 2.61
C LEU A 157 -6.43 -9.76 2.94
N ALA A 158 -6.58 -11.09 3.06
CA ALA A 158 -7.84 -11.70 3.48
C ALA A 158 -8.29 -11.20 4.87
N LYS A 159 -7.35 -11.01 5.82
CA LYS A 159 -7.64 -10.51 7.17
C LYS A 159 -8.18 -9.08 7.21
N ILE A 160 -7.89 -8.26 6.21
CA ILE A 160 -8.42 -6.89 6.09
C ILE A 160 -9.66 -6.81 5.20
N GLY A 161 -10.18 -7.96 4.73
CA GLY A 161 -11.39 -8.03 3.91
C GLY A 161 -11.17 -7.74 2.43
N ALA A 162 -9.93 -7.78 1.93
CA ALA A 162 -9.68 -7.66 0.50
C ALA A 162 -10.13 -8.91 -0.24
N SER A 163 -10.80 -8.71 -1.38
CA SER A 163 -11.33 -9.77 -2.23
C SER A 163 -10.44 -9.98 -3.46
N PHE A 164 -10.27 -11.23 -3.88
CA PHE A 164 -9.59 -11.56 -5.13
C PHE A 164 -10.38 -11.03 -6.33
N LEU A 165 -9.69 -10.39 -7.28
CA LEU A 165 -10.29 -9.90 -8.53
C LEU A 165 -9.87 -10.73 -9.74
N LYS A 166 -8.57 -10.86 -9.97
CA LYS A 166 -8.03 -11.52 -11.18
C LYS A 166 -6.58 -11.95 -10.99
N LYS A 167 -6.13 -12.82 -11.91
CA LYS A 167 -4.69 -13.04 -12.15
C LYS A 167 -4.20 -12.06 -13.21
N THR A 168 -2.93 -11.67 -13.11
CA THR A 168 -2.23 -10.85 -14.09
C THR A 168 -0.79 -11.32 -14.24
N GLN A 169 -0.18 -11.00 -15.36
CA GLN A 169 1.22 -11.28 -15.61
C GLN A 169 1.97 -9.96 -15.72
N LEU A 170 3.02 -9.81 -14.94
CA LEU A 170 3.83 -8.60 -14.89
C LEU A 170 5.32 -8.98 -15.02
N PRO A 171 6.14 -8.11 -15.64
CA PRO A 171 7.58 -8.30 -15.66
C PRO A 171 8.13 -8.17 -14.22
N GLY A 172 9.02 -9.07 -13.84
CA GLY A 172 9.85 -8.95 -12.64
C GLY A 172 11.06 -8.06 -12.89
N ASP A 173 11.81 -7.75 -11.83
CA ASP A 173 13.03 -6.93 -11.91
C ASP A 173 14.13 -7.60 -12.77
N ASP A 174 14.05 -8.92 -12.94
CA ASP A 174 14.90 -9.75 -13.80
C ASP A 174 14.41 -9.87 -15.27
N GLY A 175 13.32 -9.19 -15.61
CA GLY A 175 12.68 -9.25 -16.93
C GLY A 175 11.85 -10.51 -17.18
N THR A 176 11.79 -11.47 -16.27
CA THR A 176 10.92 -12.64 -16.40
C THR A 176 9.47 -12.27 -16.14
N ILE A 177 8.54 -12.93 -16.85
CA ILE A 177 7.10 -12.71 -16.61
C ILE A 177 6.68 -13.52 -15.39
N LYS A 178 6.12 -12.84 -14.40
CA LYS A 178 5.67 -13.42 -13.14
C LYS A 178 4.16 -13.33 -13.00
N THR A 179 3.54 -14.41 -12.55
CA THR A 179 2.10 -14.43 -12.27
C THR A 179 1.82 -13.76 -10.93
N ASN A 180 0.92 -12.80 -10.95
CA ASN A 180 0.47 -12.08 -9.77
C ASN A 180 -1.05 -12.19 -9.61
N LEU A 181 -1.51 -12.09 -8.37
CA LEU A 181 -2.91 -12.02 -7.99
C LEU A 181 -3.25 -10.58 -7.63
N VAL A 182 -4.34 -10.08 -8.17
CA VAL A 182 -4.88 -8.76 -7.85
C VAL A 182 -6.01 -8.93 -6.86
N PHE A 183 -5.88 -8.26 -5.72
CA PHE A 183 -6.93 -8.15 -4.72
C PHE A 183 -7.41 -6.71 -4.63
N ALA A 184 -8.64 -6.50 -4.17
CA ALA A 184 -9.15 -5.16 -3.91
C ALA A 184 -10.01 -5.11 -2.65
N ILE A 185 -10.08 -3.91 -2.09
CA ILE A 185 -11.03 -3.53 -1.06
C ILE A 185 -11.69 -2.22 -1.47
N THR A 186 -13.00 -2.12 -1.28
CA THR A 186 -13.75 -0.88 -1.57
C THR A 186 -14.01 -0.10 -0.28
N ALA A 187 -14.19 1.21 -0.40
CA ALA A 187 -14.59 2.05 0.73
C ALA A 187 -15.87 1.53 1.39
N LYS A 188 -16.80 0.97 0.61
CA LYS A 188 -18.06 0.39 1.11
C LYS A 188 -17.80 -0.87 1.93
N SER A 189 -17.02 -1.84 1.41
CA SER A 189 -16.72 -3.09 2.12
C SER A 189 -15.86 -2.83 3.36
N TYR A 190 -14.92 -1.90 3.30
CA TYR A 190 -14.08 -1.54 4.43
C TYR A 190 -14.91 -1.01 5.61
N ARG A 191 -15.81 -0.06 5.36
CA ARG A 191 -16.68 0.52 6.39
C ARG A 191 -17.65 -0.49 7.02
N SER A 192 -17.98 -1.58 6.32
CA SER A 192 -18.83 -2.64 6.88
C SER A 192 -18.09 -3.55 7.87
N VAL A 193 -16.75 -3.60 7.80
CA VAL A 193 -15.90 -4.45 8.65
C VAL A 193 -15.27 -3.66 9.81
N VAL A 194 -15.00 -2.38 9.61
CA VAL A 194 -14.47 -1.47 10.62
C VAL A 194 -15.56 -0.45 10.96
N PRO A 195 -16.29 -0.61 12.09
CA PRO A 195 -17.24 0.42 12.53
C PRO A 195 -16.51 1.75 12.69
N ALA A 196 -17.16 2.84 12.25
CA ALA A 196 -16.62 4.17 12.43
C ALA A 196 -16.24 4.38 13.92
N ALA A 197 -14.98 4.76 14.15
CA ALA A 197 -14.57 5.17 15.49
C ALA A 197 -15.51 6.31 15.91
N GLN A 198 -16.21 6.12 17.00
CA GLN A 198 -17.02 7.17 17.63
C GLN A 198 -16.04 8.22 18.15
N HIS A 199 -16.03 9.39 17.51
CA HIS A 199 -15.36 10.59 17.99
C HIS A 199 -16.23 11.31 19.01
#